data_9ae811da0add221fcd746e988615e24a
#
_entry.id   9ae811da0add221fcd746e988615e24a
#
_cell.length_a   1.000
_cell.length_b   1.000
_cell.length_c   1.000
_cell.angle_alpha   90.00
_cell.angle_beta   90.00
_cell.angle_gamma   90.00
#
_symmetry.space_group_name_H-M   'P 1'
#
loop_
_entity.id
_entity.type
_entity.pdbx_description
1 polymer ?
#
loop_
_entity_poly.entity_id
_entity_poly.type
_entity_poly.pdbx_seq_one_letter_code
_entity_poly.pdbx_strand_id
1 'polypeptide(L)'
;MKLHSIVASAAVAASTIATPAMATPQGQFPDVQPTNWAYQAILNLKERYGCAEGFPDGTFRPGEPATRAQMAALTNHCLTNITQFFTAADAALAAALRAEYGPRLTALEVAAERRELGVGNYAGLAFSGYSTDGNPEGNDYTAGATLTGRARLYEWDNNVAVSLRPELSFMDNNQTTLGGAATIDFPVGRRTLTDGSTVASWNVYAGAGVGGAIGAADNTYNMYGENTDGYGVLGTEVSVSKNFVAFANVKFPFADNSMDSYSPVGTVGAGFKF
;
A
#
# COMPACT_ATOMS: atom_id res chain seq x y z
N MET A 1 22.39 -99.52 30.16
CA MET A 1 22.13 -98.19 29.60
C MET A 1 20.65 -97.93 29.76
N LYS A 2 20.26 -97.06 30.71
CA LYS A 2 18.85 -96.72 31.01
C LYS A 2 18.61 -95.32 30.52
N LEU A 3 17.72 -95.14 29.54
CA LEU A 3 17.20 -93.83 29.10
C LEU A 3 16.16 -93.36 30.10
N HIS A 4 16.37 -92.15 30.66
CA HIS A 4 15.35 -91.53 31.47
C HIS A 4 14.65 -90.51 30.59
N SER A 5 13.36 -90.69 30.39
CA SER A 5 12.50 -89.74 29.74
C SER A 5 12.15 -88.59 30.72
N ILE A 6 12.51 -87.42 30.40
CA ILE A 6 12.09 -86.22 31.13
C ILE A 6 10.87 -85.62 30.41
N VAL A 7 9.72 -85.68 31.05
CA VAL A 7 8.49 -85.05 30.60
C VAL A 7 8.54 -83.56 31.11
N ALA A 8 8.74 -82.67 30.24
CA ALA A 8 8.64 -81.21 30.56
C ALA A 8 7.20 -80.72 30.39
N SER A 9 6.58 -80.45 31.53
CA SER A 9 5.26 -79.80 31.54
C SER A 9 5.39 -78.31 31.20
N ALA A 10 4.91 -77.92 30.06
CA ALA A 10 4.82 -76.50 29.67
C ALA A 10 3.61 -75.86 30.34
N ALA A 11 3.85 -74.99 31.35
CA ALA A 11 2.84 -74.15 31.92
C ALA A 11 2.66 -72.91 30.99
N VAL A 12 1.50 -72.83 30.34
CA VAL A 12 1.11 -71.66 29.54
C VAL A 12 0.69 -70.54 30.55
N ALA A 13 1.58 -69.62 30.80
CA ALA A 13 1.26 -68.39 31.50
C ALA A 13 0.46 -67.50 30.53
N ALA A 14 -0.84 -67.35 30.78
CA ALA A 14 -1.67 -66.35 30.12
C ALA A 14 -1.24 -64.94 30.60
N SER A 15 -0.40 -64.31 29.80
CA SER A 15 -0.05 -62.87 29.96
C SER A 15 -1.29 -62.05 29.62
N THR A 16 -2.01 -61.57 30.61
CA THR A 16 -2.97 -60.51 30.42
C THR A 16 -2.23 -59.29 29.96
N ILE A 17 -2.35 -58.94 28.68
CA ILE A 17 -1.90 -57.66 28.13
C ILE A 17 -2.82 -56.61 28.74
N ALA A 18 -2.38 -55.99 29.84
CA ALA A 18 -2.96 -54.75 30.33
C ALA A 18 -2.73 -53.70 29.23
N THR A 19 -3.77 -53.39 28.47
CA THR A 19 -3.78 -52.16 27.64
C THR A 19 -3.45 -51.00 28.56
N PRO A 20 -2.40 -50.20 28.29
CA PRO A 20 -2.17 -49.00 29.04
C PRO A 20 -3.43 -48.17 28.89
N ALA A 21 -4.13 -47.92 30.00
CA ALA A 21 -5.14 -46.89 30.07
C ALA A 21 -4.41 -45.60 29.61
N MET A 22 -4.76 -45.11 28.43
CA MET A 22 -4.32 -43.77 28.03
C MET A 22 -4.74 -42.82 29.15
N ALA A 23 -3.77 -42.38 29.93
CA ALA A 23 -4.00 -41.29 30.88
C ALA A 23 -4.58 -40.15 30.08
N THR A 24 -5.84 -39.82 30.29
CA THR A 24 -6.42 -38.60 29.78
C THR A 24 -5.52 -37.46 30.25
N PRO A 25 -4.96 -36.65 29.34
CA PRO A 25 -4.08 -35.57 29.73
C PRO A 25 -4.82 -34.70 30.75
N GLN A 26 -4.31 -34.65 31.99
CA GLN A 26 -4.85 -33.78 33.02
C GLN A 26 -4.72 -32.36 32.51
N GLY A 27 -5.83 -31.73 32.19
CA GLY A 27 -5.85 -30.35 31.72
C GLY A 27 -6.78 -30.07 30.55
N GLN A 28 -7.34 -31.08 29.95
CA GLN A 28 -8.28 -30.91 28.83
C GLN A 28 -9.65 -30.46 29.32
N PHE A 29 -10.27 -29.55 28.62
CA PHE A 29 -11.66 -29.23 28.80
C PHE A 29 -12.52 -30.38 28.23
N PRO A 30 -13.47 -30.95 28.99
CA PRO A 30 -14.23 -32.14 28.54
C PRO A 30 -15.12 -31.86 27.33
N ASP A 31 -15.44 -30.60 27.11
CA ASP A 31 -16.30 -30.12 26.03
C ASP A 31 -15.52 -29.64 24.77
N VAL A 32 -14.18 -29.69 24.77
CA VAL A 32 -13.36 -29.35 23.62
C VAL A 32 -12.84 -30.63 22.96
N GLN A 33 -13.43 -31.01 21.84
CA GLN A 33 -13.07 -32.22 21.10
C GLN A 33 -11.81 -32.02 20.28
N PRO A 34 -10.97 -33.06 20.09
CA PRO A 34 -9.79 -33.00 19.23
C PRO A 34 -10.07 -32.60 17.78
N THR A 35 -11.30 -32.79 17.32
CA THR A 35 -11.79 -32.38 16.00
C THR A 35 -12.13 -30.91 15.90
N ASN A 36 -12.20 -30.18 17.02
CA ASN A 36 -12.42 -28.76 17.02
C ASN A 36 -11.19 -28.04 16.43
N TRP A 37 -11.43 -27.14 15.49
CA TRP A 37 -10.33 -26.39 14.81
C TRP A 37 -9.46 -25.58 15.78
N ALA A 38 -10.01 -25.14 16.91
CA ALA A 38 -9.31 -24.39 17.94
C ALA A 38 -8.66 -25.25 19.02
N TYR A 39 -8.79 -26.58 18.96
CA TYR A 39 -8.34 -27.50 20.01
C TYR A 39 -6.88 -27.28 20.41
N GLN A 40 -5.97 -27.28 19.46
CA GLN A 40 -4.54 -27.09 19.70
C GLN A 40 -4.22 -25.71 20.27
N ALA A 41 -4.91 -24.67 19.81
CA ALA A 41 -4.75 -23.32 20.34
C ALA A 41 -5.22 -23.22 21.79
N ILE A 42 -6.35 -23.80 22.14
CA ILE A 42 -6.89 -23.84 23.49
C ILE A 42 -5.95 -24.59 24.44
N LEU A 43 -5.42 -25.75 24.02
CA LEU A 43 -4.43 -26.49 24.80
C LEU A 43 -3.15 -25.70 25.03
N ASN A 44 -2.60 -25.09 24.02
CA ASN A 44 -1.40 -24.25 24.14
C ASN A 44 -1.63 -23.07 25.09
N LEU A 45 -2.76 -22.40 24.98
CA LEU A 45 -3.11 -21.29 25.86
C LEU A 45 -3.26 -21.74 27.32
N LYS A 46 -3.82 -22.91 27.57
CA LYS A 46 -4.00 -23.46 28.90
C LYS A 46 -2.70 -24.03 29.48
N GLU A 47 -2.09 -24.97 28.78
CA GLU A 47 -0.99 -25.79 29.33
C GLU A 47 0.36 -25.03 29.29
N ARG A 48 0.62 -24.31 28.21
CA ARG A 48 1.90 -23.62 28.04
C ARG A 48 1.91 -22.23 28.67
N TYR A 49 0.84 -21.48 28.52
CA TYR A 49 0.79 -20.09 28.92
C TYR A 49 -0.08 -19.82 30.14
N GLY A 50 -0.87 -20.82 30.61
CA GLY A 50 -1.77 -20.63 31.72
C GLY A 50 -2.83 -19.56 31.48
N CYS A 51 -3.18 -19.31 30.23
CA CYS A 51 -4.04 -18.19 29.83
C CYS A 51 -5.52 -18.55 29.78
N ALA A 52 -5.87 -19.79 29.45
CA ALA A 52 -7.25 -20.23 29.27
C ALA A 52 -7.73 -21.06 30.46
N GLU A 53 -8.43 -20.44 31.37
CA GLU A 53 -8.93 -21.12 32.62
C GLU A 53 -10.31 -21.71 32.46
N GLY A 54 -11.09 -21.52 31.49
CA GLY A 54 -12.43 -22.02 31.34
C GLY A 54 -13.39 -21.50 32.42
N PHE A 55 -14.57 -22.13 32.52
CA PHE A 55 -15.58 -21.81 33.50
C PHE A 55 -15.38 -22.59 34.83
N PRO A 56 -16.00 -22.16 35.94
CA PRO A 56 -15.88 -22.84 37.23
C PRO A 56 -16.34 -24.30 37.22
N ASP A 57 -17.17 -24.69 36.26
CA ASP A 57 -17.62 -26.06 36.04
C ASP A 57 -16.62 -26.93 35.26
N GLY A 58 -15.45 -26.38 34.92
CA GLY A 58 -14.41 -27.07 34.21
C GLY A 58 -14.60 -27.12 32.68
N THR A 59 -15.61 -26.47 32.14
CA THR A 59 -15.87 -26.40 30.69
C THR A 59 -15.21 -25.18 30.05
N PHE A 60 -15.01 -25.21 28.73
CA PHE A 60 -14.52 -24.08 27.94
C PHE A 60 -15.63 -23.40 27.10
N ARG A 61 -16.62 -24.16 26.70
CA ARG A 61 -17.79 -23.75 25.90
C ARG A 61 -17.41 -23.11 24.57
N PRO A 62 -16.69 -23.82 23.69
CA PRO A 62 -16.11 -23.27 22.48
C PRO A 62 -17.12 -22.78 21.43
N GLY A 63 -18.43 -23.13 21.61
CA GLY A 63 -19.52 -22.70 20.74
C GLY A 63 -20.32 -21.51 21.27
N GLU A 64 -20.03 -21.01 22.46
CA GLU A 64 -20.78 -19.90 23.07
C GLU A 64 -20.10 -18.56 22.75
N PRO A 65 -20.86 -17.49 22.41
CA PRO A 65 -20.33 -16.16 22.26
C PRO A 65 -19.74 -15.62 23.56
N ALA A 66 -18.50 -15.12 23.51
CA ALA A 66 -17.90 -14.46 24.66
C ALA A 66 -18.32 -12.97 24.72
N THR A 67 -18.66 -12.51 25.93
CA THR A 67 -18.89 -11.09 26.16
C THR A 67 -17.62 -10.28 26.09
N ARG A 68 -17.72 -8.95 25.83
CA ARG A 68 -16.54 -8.05 25.82
C ARG A 68 -15.80 -8.07 27.17
N ALA A 69 -16.52 -8.21 28.30
CA ALA A 69 -15.91 -8.30 29.62
C ALA A 69 -15.09 -9.59 29.77
N GLN A 70 -15.62 -10.73 29.32
CA GLN A 70 -14.90 -12.01 29.33
C GLN A 70 -13.65 -11.97 28.45
N MET A 71 -13.74 -11.38 27.25
CA MET A 71 -12.60 -11.20 26.37
C MET A 71 -11.52 -10.30 26.99
N ALA A 72 -11.92 -9.19 27.62
CA ALA A 72 -11.00 -8.29 28.30
C ALA A 72 -10.30 -8.98 29.48
N ALA A 73 -11.02 -9.74 30.29
CA ALA A 73 -10.48 -10.49 31.42
C ALA A 73 -9.48 -11.55 30.93
N LEU A 74 -9.85 -12.34 29.92
CA LEU A 74 -8.98 -13.35 29.31
C LEU A 74 -7.69 -12.71 28.74
N THR A 75 -7.82 -11.61 28.01
CA THR A 75 -6.67 -10.89 27.43
C THR A 75 -5.75 -10.38 28.53
N ASN A 76 -6.29 -9.75 29.57
CA ASN A 76 -5.49 -9.25 30.68
C ASN A 76 -4.77 -10.39 31.42
N HIS A 77 -5.45 -11.51 31.68
CA HIS A 77 -4.85 -12.69 32.32
C HIS A 77 -3.72 -13.28 31.46
N CYS A 78 -3.95 -13.42 30.15
CA CYS A 78 -2.90 -13.86 29.22
C CYS A 78 -1.69 -12.92 29.21
N LEU A 79 -1.90 -11.62 29.12
CA LEU A 79 -0.79 -10.66 29.14
C LEU A 79 0.03 -10.74 30.43
N THR A 80 -0.65 -10.89 31.57
CA THR A 80 0.03 -11.03 32.87
C THR A 80 0.86 -12.31 32.94
N ASN A 81 0.33 -13.43 32.46
CA ASN A 81 1.01 -14.71 32.52
C ASN A 81 2.16 -14.79 31.49
N ILE A 82 1.96 -14.31 30.26
CA ILE A 82 3.00 -14.33 29.21
C ILE A 82 4.25 -13.55 29.64
N THR A 83 4.10 -12.43 30.38
CA THR A 83 5.25 -11.66 30.85
C THR A 83 6.18 -12.45 31.77
N GLN A 84 5.68 -13.49 32.45
CA GLN A 84 6.49 -14.34 33.32
C GLN A 84 7.39 -15.32 32.55
N PHE A 85 7.08 -15.60 31.29
CA PHE A 85 7.86 -16.49 30.43
C PHE A 85 8.98 -15.78 29.67
N PHE A 86 9.02 -14.45 29.70
CA PHE A 86 10.11 -13.71 29.08
C PHE A 86 11.37 -13.82 29.95
N THR A 87 12.30 -14.60 29.48
CA THR A 87 13.62 -14.73 30.10
C THR A 87 14.56 -13.62 29.65
N ALA A 88 15.69 -13.45 30.36
CA ALA A 88 16.76 -12.56 29.93
C ALA A 88 17.30 -12.93 28.52
N ALA A 89 17.28 -14.23 28.18
CA ALA A 89 17.65 -14.69 26.85
C ALA A 89 16.67 -14.24 25.77
N ASP A 90 15.36 -14.26 26.05
CA ASP A 90 14.33 -13.77 25.12
C ASP A 90 14.43 -12.25 24.91
N ALA A 91 14.73 -11.53 25.99
CA ALA A 91 14.99 -10.09 25.92
C ALA A 91 16.23 -9.78 25.07
N ALA A 92 17.31 -10.55 25.21
CA ALA A 92 18.52 -10.42 24.42
C ALA A 92 18.24 -10.74 22.92
N LEU A 93 17.49 -11.81 22.65
CA LEU A 93 17.08 -12.17 21.28
C LEU A 93 16.20 -11.07 20.66
N ALA A 94 15.22 -10.56 21.39
CA ALA A 94 14.38 -9.46 20.94
C ALA A 94 15.19 -8.18 20.65
N ALA A 95 16.19 -7.88 21.49
CA ALA A 95 17.10 -6.77 21.26
C ALA A 95 17.98 -6.97 20.02
N ALA A 96 18.49 -8.18 19.80
CA ALA A 96 19.27 -8.54 18.60
C ALA A 96 18.43 -8.42 17.34
N LEU A 97 17.19 -8.94 17.35
CA LEU A 97 16.25 -8.81 16.22
C LEU A 97 15.90 -7.35 15.93
N ARG A 98 15.68 -6.53 16.96
CA ARG A 98 15.45 -5.08 16.76
C ARG A 98 16.67 -4.38 16.18
N ALA A 99 17.88 -4.74 16.62
CA ALA A 99 19.09 -4.15 16.08
C ALA A 99 19.30 -4.50 14.60
N GLU A 100 18.98 -5.75 14.22
CA GLU A 100 19.15 -6.22 12.85
C GLU A 100 18.04 -5.72 11.90
N TYR A 101 16.77 -5.84 12.32
CA TYR A 101 15.62 -5.56 11.44
C TYR A 101 14.98 -4.20 11.66
N GLY A 102 15.20 -3.57 12.84
CA GLY A 102 14.61 -2.28 13.18
C GLY A 102 14.85 -1.20 12.13
N PRO A 103 16.10 -0.95 11.70
CA PRO A 103 16.38 0.05 10.67
C PRO A 103 15.65 -0.22 9.34
N ARG A 104 15.53 -1.50 8.97
CA ARG A 104 14.83 -1.90 7.73
C ARG A 104 13.31 -1.69 7.84
N LEU A 105 12.73 -2.01 8.99
CA LEU A 105 11.30 -1.79 9.26
C LEU A 105 10.99 -0.29 9.27
N THR A 106 11.78 0.51 9.96
CA THR A 106 11.61 1.98 9.96
C THR A 106 11.74 2.55 8.55
N ALA A 107 12.69 2.09 7.74
CA ALA A 107 12.83 2.54 6.36
C ALA A 107 11.60 2.20 5.51
N LEU A 108 11.00 1.02 5.71
CA LEU A 108 9.77 0.62 5.01
C LEU A 108 8.56 1.44 5.47
N GLU A 109 8.44 1.70 6.76
CA GLU A 109 7.38 2.55 7.32
C GLU A 109 7.46 3.97 6.77
N VAL A 110 8.65 4.58 6.79
CA VAL A 110 8.89 5.92 6.21
C VAL A 110 8.62 5.95 4.72
N ALA A 111 8.99 4.89 3.97
CA ALA A 111 8.70 4.80 2.54
C ALA A 111 7.18 4.72 2.27
N ALA A 112 6.45 3.96 3.08
CA ALA A 112 4.99 3.87 3.00
C ALA A 112 4.33 5.22 3.34
N GLU A 113 4.78 5.88 4.40
CA GLU A 113 4.30 7.20 4.83
C GLU A 113 4.61 8.27 3.77
N ARG A 114 5.80 8.26 3.17
CA ARG A 114 6.17 9.14 2.06
C ARG A 114 5.26 8.97 0.85
N ARG A 115 4.89 7.75 0.54
CA ARG A 115 3.91 7.45 -0.52
C ARG A 115 2.50 7.94 -0.16
N GLU A 116 2.10 7.82 1.08
CA GLU A 116 0.78 8.26 1.54
C GLU A 116 0.66 9.78 1.54
N LEU A 117 1.61 10.49 2.12
CA LEU A 117 1.55 11.93 2.37
C LEU A 117 2.08 12.77 1.21
N GLY A 118 3.04 12.24 0.45
CA GLY A 118 3.68 12.94 -0.64
C GLY A 118 2.88 12.93 -1.94
N VAL A 119 3.22 13.83 -2.85
CA VAL A 119 2.64 13.85 -4.20
C VAL A 119 3.04 12.59 -4.99
N GLY A 120 4.28 12.15 -4.90
CA GLY A 120 4.75 10.90 -5.54
C GLY A 120 4.70 10.92 -7.07
N ASN A 121 4.88 9.73 -7.66
CA ASN A 121 4.60 9.48 -9.06
C ASN A 121 3.11 9.15 -9.22
N TYR A 122 2.54 9.51 -10.36
CA TYR A 122 1.14 9.20 -10.65
C TYR A 122 0.86 9.07 -12.15
N ALA A 123 -0.23 8.41 -12.47
CA ALA A 123 -0.89 8.43 -13.76
C ALA A 123 -2.34 8.88 -13.56
N GLY A 124 -2.86 9.71 -14.43
CA GLY A 124 -4.15 10.35 -14.20
C GLY A 124 -4.92 10.71 -15.44
N LEU A 125 -6.16 11.09 -15.18
CA LEU A 125 -7.10 11.63 -16.15
C LEU A 125 -7.36 13.09 -15.85
N ALA A 126 -7.42 13.90 -16.89
CA ALA A 126 -7.71 15.30 -16.82
C ALA A 126 -8.68 15.74 -17.91
N PHE A 127 -9.31 16.87 -17.69
CA PHE A 127 -9.97 17.63 -18.73
C PHE A 127 -9.04 18.78 -19.15
N SER A 128 -8.85 18.91 -20.45
CA SER A 128 -8.08 20.00 -21.07
C SER A 128 -8.96 20.79 -21.97
N GLY A 129 -8.74 22.10 -22.02
CA GLY A 129 -9.49 22.98 -22.91
C GLY A 129 -8.72 24.25 -23.26
N TYR A 130 -8.98 24.78 -24.44
CA TYR A 130 -8.44 26.04 -24.92
C TYR A 130 -9.47 26.76 -25.79
N SER A 131 -9.30 28.07 -25.92
CA SER A 131 -10.11 28.90 -26.83
C SER A 131 -9.42 28.98 -28.18
N THR A 132 -10.17 28.81 -29.25
CA THR A 132 -9.71 29.04 -30.60
C THR A 132 -10.14 30.45 -31.03
N ASP A 133 -9.41 31.48 -30.59
CA ASP A 133 -9.64 32.84 -31.00
C ASP A 133 -9.19 33.06 -32.46
N GLY A 134 -10.12 33.09 -33.37
CA GLY A 134 -9.85 33.37 -34.79
C GLY A 134 -11.13 33.67 -35.54
N ASN A 135 -12.29 33.55 -34.92
CA ASN A 135 -13.58 33.85 -35.53
C ASN A 135 -14.24 35.01 -34.81
N PRO A 136 -14.48 36.15 -35.48
CA PRO A 136 -15.16 37.32 -34.87
C PRO A 136 -16.62 37.05 -34.48
N GLU A 137 -17.19 35.91 -34.77
CA GLU A 137 -18.59 35.57 -34.53
C GLU A 137 -18.88 34.60 -33.39
N GLY A 138 -17.86 34.05 -32.74
CA GLY A 138 -18.06 33.11 -31.61
C GLY A 138 -16.77 32.67 -30.94
N ASN A 139 -16.78 32.62 -29.62
CA ASN A 139 -15.73 31.94 -28.87
C ASN A 139 -15.91 30.43 -29.05
N ASP A 140 -15.18 29.84 -29.98
CA ASP A 140 -15.10 28.40 -30.11
C ASP A 140 -14.15 27.86 -29.06
N TYR A 141 -14.67 27.04 -28.14
CA TYR A 141 -13.89 26.32 -27.17
C TYR A 141 -13.71 24.89 -27.62
N THR A 142 -12.47 24.44 -27.62
CA THR A 142 -12.14 23.02 -27.79
C THR A 142 -11.79 22.43 -26.43
N ALA A 143 -12.42 21.32 -26.10
CA ALA A 143 -12.18 20.62 -24.85
C ALA A 143 -11.99 19.12 -25.10
N GLY A 144 -11.42 18.43 -24.15
CA GLY A 144 -11.19 17.01 -24.28
C GLY A 144 -10.66 16.34 -23.03
N ALA A 145 -10.41 15.04 -23.15
CA ALA A 145 -9.83 14.24 -22.10
C ALA A 145 -8.33 14.07 -22.32
N THR A 146 -7.55 14.19 -21.26
CA THR A 146 -6.11 14.00 -21.29
C THR A 146 -5.69 12.90 -20.33
N LEU A 147 -4.97 11.91 -20.84
CA LEU A 147 -4.19 10.99 -20.04
C LEU A 147 -2.84 11.66 -19.75
N THR A 148 -2.48 11.78 -18.50
CA THR A 148 -1.23 12.43 -18.09
C THR A 148 -0.64 11.74 -16.88
N GLY A 149 0.60 12.05 -16.58
CA GLY A 149 1.26 11.50 -15.42
C GLY A 149 2.46 12.33 -14.99
N ARG A 150 3.06 11.91 -13.90
CA ARG A 150 4.31 12.42 -13.39
C ARG A 150 5.26 11.28 -13.09
N ALA A 151 6.44 11.32 -13.66
CA ALA A 151 7.56 10.48 -13.33
C ALA A 151 8.68 11.36 -12.76
N ARG A 152 8.95 11.26 -11.47
CA ARG A 152 10.03 11.98 -10.81
C ARG A 152 11.36 11.35 -11.20
N LEU A 153 12.26 12.15 -11.74
CA LEU A 153 13.60 11.73 -12.12
C LEU A 153 14.60 11.91 -10.98
N TYR A 154 14.50 13.03 -10.28
CA TYR A 154 15.40 13.38 -9.19
C TYR A 154 14.68 14.28 -8.17
N GLU A 155 15.05 14.17 -6.89
CA GLU A 155 14.57 15.00 -5.80
C GLU A 155 15.75 15.36 -4.89
N TRP A 156 15.89 16.64 -4.59
CA TRP A 156 16.86 17.15 -3.62
C TRP A 156 16.33 17.05 -2.19
N ASP A 157 17.20 17.17 -1.20
CA ASP A 157 16.85 17.09 0.23
C ASP A 157 15.80 18.13 0.68
N ASN A 158 15.71 19.23 -0.05
CA ASN A 158 14.70 20.28 0.18
C ASN A 158 13.36 19.99 -0.51
N ASN A 159 13.14 18.80 -1.03
CA ASN A 159 11.97 18.35 -1.78
C ASN A 159 11.71 19.10 -3.11
N VAL A 160 12.66 19.86 -3.61
CA VAL A 160 12.62 20.31 -5.01
C VAL A 160 12.89 19.10 -5.89
N ALA A 161 12.18 18.94 -6.99
CA ALA A 161 12.33 17.77 -7.84
C ALA A 161 12.37 18.14 -9.33
N VAL A 162 12.96 17.25 -10.13
CA VAL A 162 12.84 17.26 -11.60
C VAL A 162 11.93 16.10 -11.99
N SER A 163 10.95 16.38 -12.83
CA SER A 163 9.97 15.39 -13.24
C SER A 163 9.72 15.44 -14.75
N LEU A 164 9.36 14.28 -15.32
CA LEU A 164 8.76 14.18 -16.65
C LEU A 164 7.25 14.06 -16.52
N ARG A 165 6.54 14.73 -17.43
CA ARG A 165 5.08 14.74 -17.49
C ARG A 165 4.62 14.37 -18.90
N PRO A 166 4.48 13.05 -19.19
CA PRO A 166 3.91 12.60 -20.45
C PRO A 166 2.41 12.90 -20.49
N GLU A 167 1.89 13.14 -21.68
CA GLU A 167 0.47 13.36 -21.90
C GLU A 167 0.00 12.86 -23.25
N LEU A 168 -1.25 12.38 -23.28
CA LEU A 168 -1.98 11.99 -24.46
C LEU A 168 -3.40 12.57 -24.37
N SER A 169 -3.76 13.45 -25.29
CA SER A 169 -5.04 14.15 -25.23
C SER A 169 -5.92 13.76 -26.41
N PHE A 170 -7.21 13.65 -26.14
CA PHE A 170 -8.28 13.38 -27.08
C PHE A 170 -9.25 14.55 -27.03
N MET A 171 -9.28 15.34 -28.07
CA MET A 171 -10.07 16.57 -28.14
C MET A 171 -11.37 16.34 -28.93
N ASP A 172 -12.40 17.14 -28.63
CA ASP A 172 -13.73 17.06 -29.27
C ASP A 172 -13.72 17.37 -30.77
N ASN A 173 -12.71 18.12 -31.24
CA ASN A 173 -12.47 18.35 -32.67
C ASN A 173 -11.83 17.13 -33.39
N ASN A 174 -11.91 15.94 -32.80
CA ASN A 174 -11.36 14.69 -33.31
C ASN A 174 -9.82 14.64 -33.41
N GLN A 175 -9.14 15.53 -32.72
CA GLN A 175 -7.68 15.54 -32.65
C GLN A 175 -7.17 14.69 -31.49
N THR A 176 -6.12 13.91 -31.79
CA THR A 176 -5.33 13.23 -30.75
C THR A 176 -3.95 13.84 -30.73
N THR A 177 -3.51 14.27 -29.55
CA THR A 177 -2.17 14.86 -29.39
C THR A 177 -1.35 14.06 -28.41
N LEU A 178 -0.07 13.91 -28.70
CA LEU A 178 0.94 13.33 -27.82
C LEU A 178 1.96 14.40 -27.46
N GLY A 179 2.26 14.50 -26.18
CA GLY A 179 3.22 15.47 -25.70
C GLY A 179 3.90 15.04 -24.40
N GLY A 180 4.77 15.89 -23.92
CA GLY A 180 5.38 15.73 -22.63
C GLY A 180 6.28 16.91 -22.27
N ALA A 181 6.40 17.16 -20.98
CA ALA A 181 7.20 18.25 -20.43
C ALA A 181 8.22 17.75 -19.41
N ALA A 182 9.37 18.43 -19.35
CA ALA A 182 10.27 18.38 -18.22
C ALA A 182 9.97 19.56 -17.30
N THR A 183 9.82 19.31 -16.02
CA THR A 183 9.44 20.31 -15.02
C THR A 183 10.38 20.31 -13.83
N ILE A 184 10.51 21.48 -13.20
CA ILE A 184 11.04 21.61 -11.84
C ILE A 184 9.85 21.83 -10.91
N ASP A 185 9.76 20.97 -9.91
CA ASP A 185 8.67 20.98 -8.94
C ASP A 185 9.17 21.58 -7.64
N PHE A 186 8.49 22.62 -7.16
CA PHE A 186 8.82 23.36 -5.94
C PHE A 186 7.80 23.04 -4.85
N PRO A 187 8.22 22.54 -3.68
CA PRO A 187 7.32 22.23 -2.60
C PRO A 187 6.78 23.52 -1.95
N VAL A 188 5.46 23.69 -1.99
CA VAL A 188 4.73 24.75 -1.29
C VAL A 188 4.23 24.25 0.07
N GLY A 189 3.72 23.01 0.09
CA GLY A 189 3.32 22.33 1.32
C GLY A 189 4.20 21.10 1.57
N ARG A 190 4.62 20.95 2.83
CA ARG A 190 5.41 19.80 3.30
C ARG A 190 4.71 19.13 4.46
N ARG A 191 4.93 17.82 4.60
CA ARG A 191 4.56 17.04 5.77
C ARG A 191 5.79 16.37 6.35
N THR A 192 5.89 16.37 7.68
CA THR A 192 6.97 15.70 8.41
C THR A 192 6.63 14.23 8.56
N LEU A 193 7.59 13.37 8.26
CA LEU A 193 7.49 11.91 8.42
C LEU A 193 7.93 11.49 9.82
N THR A 194 7.69 10.24 10.16
CA THR A 194 8.01 9.67 11.49
C THR A 194 9.51 9.73 11.82
N ASP A 195 10.39 9.69 10.81
CA ASP A 195 11.85 9.81 10.97
C ASP A 195 12.35 11.26 11.07
N GLY A 196 11.45 12.25 11.04
CA GLY A 196 11.77 13.67 11.05
C GLY A 196 12.10 14.26 9.68
N SER A 197 12.21 13.46 8.62
CA SER A 197 12.35 13.96 7.25
C SER A 197 11.04 14.58 6.75
N THR A 198 11.10 15.29 5.63
CA THR A 198 9.91 15.91 5.04
C THR A 198 9.61 15.35 3.66
N VAL A 199 8.34 15.45 3.27
CA VAL A 199 7.87 15.13 1.92
C VAL A 199 6.97 16.23 1.40
N ALA A 200 7.11 16.55 0.10
CA ALA A 200 6.23 17.51 -0.55
C ALA A 200 4.82 16.93 -0.71
N SER A 201 3.84 17.54 -0.06
CA SER A 201 2.42 17.20 -0.17
C SER A 201 1.65 18.14 -1.12
N TRP A 202 2.23 19.28 -1.44
CA TRP A 202 1.74 20.27 -2.38
C TRP A 202 2.92 20.90 -3.12
N ASN A 203 2.91 20.80 -4.44
CA ASN A 203 3.92 21.40 -5.31
C ASN A 203 3.29 22.45 -6.22
N VAL A 204 4.08 23.47 -6.56
CA VAL A 204 3.94 24.22 -7.80
C VAL A 204 5.08 23.80 -8.72
N TYR A 205 4.85 23.78 -10.00
CA TYR A 205 5.87 23.39 -10.96
C TYR A 205 5.88 24.29 -12.19
N ALA A 206 7.05 24.41 -12.79
CA ALA A 206 7.27 25.13 -14.04
C ALA A 206 8.19 24.30 -14.92
N GLY A 207 8.02 24.40 -16.23
CA GLY A 207 8.86 23.67 -17.17
C GLY A 207 8.55 23.99 -18.61
N ALA A 208 9.13 23.18 -19.46
CA ALA A 208 8.91 23.25 -20.89
C ALA A 208 8.72 21.84 -21.47
N GLY A 209 7.99 21.76 -22.55
CA GLY A 209 7.68 20.53 -23.22
C GLY A 209 7.54 20.68 -24.72
N VAL A 210 7.29 19.55 -25.33
CA VAL A 210 6.97 19.45 -26.77
C VAL A 210 5.75 18.56 -26.93
N GLY A 211 4.95 18.86 -27.95
CA GLY A 211 3.78 18.07 -28.28
C GLY A 211 3.37 18.25 -29.71
N GLY A 212 2.58 17.31 -30.22
CA GLY A 212 2.10 17.36 -31.60
C GLY A 212 0.90 16.46 -31.82
N ALA A 213 0.20 16.67 -32.92
CA ALA A 213 -0.95 15.87 -33.32
C ALA A 213 -0.52 14.51 -33.89
N ILE A 214 -1.29 13.47 -33.59
CA ILE A 214 -1.13 12.15 -34.16
C ILE A 214 -2.21 11.95 -35.21
N GLY A 215 -1.80 11.72 -36.47
CA GLY A 215 -2.72 11.33 -37.54
C GLY A 215 -3.61 12.43 -38.10
N ALA A 216 -3.28 13.70 -37.87
CA ALA A 216 -3.96 14.82 -38.50
C ALA A 216 -3.61 14.91 -39.99
N ALA A 217 -4.61 14.82 -40.86
CA ALA A 217 -4.46 15.19 -42.25
C ALA A 217 -4.59 16.72 -42.35
N ASP A 218 -3.57 17.31 -42.92
CA ASP A 218 -3.50 18.71 -43.40
C ASP A 218 -4.11 19.84 -42.52
N ASN A 219 -3.24 20.72 -42.05
CA ASN A 219 -3.50 22.12 -41.66
C ASN A 219 -4.54 22.40 -40.57
N THR A 220 -4.76 21.46 -39.65
CA THR A 220 -5.64 21.71 -38.53
C THR A 220 -4.83 22.11 -37.32
N TYR A 221 -5.07 23.30 -36.77
CA TYR A 221 -4.49 23.78 -35.52
C TYR A 221 -4.76 22.75 -34.42
N ASN A 222 -3.72 22.26 -33.79
CA ASN A 222 -3.82 21.39 -32.65
C ASN A 222 -3.51 22.18 -31.36
N MET A 223 -3.67 21.51 -30.21
CA MET A 223 -3.42 22.06 -28.88
C MET A 223 -2.00 22.66 -28.72
N TYR A 224 -1.05 22.35 -29.59
CA TYR A 224 0.35 22.76 -29.53
C TYR A 224 0.79 23.59 -30.75
N GLY A 225 -0.06 23.85 -31.72
CA GLY A 225 0.28 24.53 -32.97
C GLY A 225 0.08 23.70 -34.23
N GLU A 226 0.60 24.12 -35.36
CA GLU A 226 0.42 23.43 -36.65
C GLU A 226 1.18 22.10 -36.79
N ASN A 227 2.26 21.93 -36.03
CA ASN A 227 3.13 20.76 -36.10
C ASN A 227 3.52 20.26 -34.70
N THR A 228 4.72 19.82 -34.52
CA THR A 228 5.30 19.52 -33.21
C THR A 228 5.89 20.80 -32.63
N ASP A 229 5.21 21.38 -31.65
CA ASP A 229 5.62 22.66 -31.09
C ASP A 229 6.03 22.55 -29.62
N GLY A 230 6.90 23.49 -29.24
CA GLY A 230 7.30 23.67 -27.86
C GLY A 230 6.26 24.47 -27.07
N TYR A 231 6.17 24.19 -25.78
CA TYR A 231 5.33 24.94 -24.86
C TYR A 231 5.97 25.11 -23.49
N GLY A 232 5.64 26.24 -22.83
CA GLY A 232 5.88 26.42 -21.42
C GLY A 232 4.72 25.84 -20.61
N VAL A 233 4.99 25.33 -19.41
CA VAL A 233 3.95 24.83 -18.50
C VAL A 233 4.16 25.36 -17.10
N LEU A 234 3.05 25.83 -16.49
CA LEU A 234 2.95 26.17 -15.07
C LEU A 234 1.81 25.37 -14.45
N GLY A 235 2.02 24.83 -13.27
CA GLY A 235 0.95 24.07 -12.64
C GLY A 235 1.15 23.85 -11.16
N THR A 236 0.18 23.17 -10.59
CA THR A 236 0.16 22.78 -9.18
C THR A 236 -0.39 21.38 -9.03
N GLU A 237 0.04 20.70 -8.00
CA GLU A 237 -0.40 19.35 -7.65
C GLU A 237 -0.43 19.17 -6.15
N VAL A 238 -1.46 18.51 -5.65
CA VAL A 238 -1.66 18.28 -4.21
C VAL A 238 -2.02 16.82 -3.94
N SER A 239 -1.38 16.24 -2.94
CA SER A 239 -1.70 14.91 -2.43
C SER A 239 -3.01 14.97 -1.66
N VAL A 240 -4.06 14.38 -2.20
CA VAL A 240 -5.41 14.36 -1.59
C VAL A 240 -5.55 13.18 -0.63
N SER A 241 -4.99 12.03 -1.00
CA SER A 241 -5.00 10.83 -0.16
C SER A 241 -3.78 9.95 -0.47
N LYS A 242 -3.68 8.81 0.21
CA LYS A 242 -2.60 7.84 -0.05
C LYS A 242 -2.51 7.38 -1.51
N ASN A 243 -3.63 7.38 -2.21
CA ASN A 243 -3.71 6.86 -3.58
C ASN A 243 -3.97 7.94 -4.63
N PHE A 244 -4.37 9.16 -4.24
CA PHE A 244 -4.82 10.16 -5.18
C PHE A 244 -4.07 11.49 -5.04
N VAL A 245 -3.82 12.10 -6.19
CA VAL A 245 -3.34 13.47 -6.34
C VAL A 245 -4.34 14.24 -7.20
N ALA A 246 -4.60 15.50 -6.86
CA ALA A 246 -5.28 16.45 -7.73
C ALA A 246 -4.23 17.38 -8.34
N PHE A 247 -4.42 17.76 -9.60
CA PHE A 247 -3.51 18.66 -10.29
C PHE A 247 -4.24 19.60 -11.24
N ALA A 248 -3.62 20.76 -11.47
CA ALA A 248 -4.04 21.72 -12.48
C ALA A 248 -2.81 22.36 -13.12
N ASN A 249 -2.88 22.64 -14.40
CA ASN A 249 -1.83 23.38 -15.10
C ASN A 249 -2.39 24.23 -16.24
N VAL A 250 -1.55 25.16 -16.68
CA VAL A 250 -1.75 25.95 -17.88
C VAL A 250 -0.49 25.78 -18.74
N LYS A 251 -0.68 25.53 -20.02
CA LYS A 251 0.35 25.44 -21.02
C LYS A 251 0.28 26.66 -21.91
N PHE A 252 1.43 27.18 -22.24
CA PHE A 252 1.61 28.35 -23.11
C PHE A 252 2.42 27.89 -24.31
N PRO A 253 1.79 27.63 -25.47
CA PRO A 253 2.51 27.30 -26.70
C PRO A 253 3.52 28.41 -27.06
N PHE A 254 4.70 28.05 -27.54
CA PHE A 254 5.67 29.01 -28.04
C PHE A 254 5.29 29.34 -29.47
N ALA A 255 4.84 30.57 -29.71
CA ALA A 255 4.45 31.03 -31.03
C ALA A 255 5.65 31.01 -32.02
N ASP A 256 5.48 30.36 -33.14
CA ASP A 256 6.30 30.64 -34.31
C ASP A 256 5.75 31.89 -35.01
N ASN A 257 6.55 32.90 -35.19
CA ASN A 257 6.45 34.22 -35.85
C ASN A 257 5.13 34.78 -36.41
N SER A 258 4.03 34.07 -36.35
CA SER A 258 2.68 34.54 -36.66
C SER A 258 1.89 34.75 -35.38
N MET A 259 1.77 36.00 -34.93
CA MET A 259 1.09 36.45 -33.70
C MET A 259 -0.43 36.18 -33.68
N ASP A 260 -0.92 35.30 -34.44
CA ASP A 260 -2.35 34.99 -34.50
C ASP A 260 -2.68 33.73 -33.68
N SER A 261 -3.06 33.97 -32.40
CA SER A 261 -4.03 33.15 -31.69
C SER A 261 -3.58 31.80 -31.10
N TYR A 262 -2.50 31.77 -30.30
CA TYR A 262 -2.32 30.61 -29.40
C TYR A 262 -2.91 30.91 -28.01
N SER A 263 -4.07 30.37 -27.78
CA SER A 263 -4.69 30.45 -26.46
C SER A 263 -4.02 29.50 -25.46
N PRO A 264 -3.82 29.92 -24.22
CA PRO A 264 -3.35 29.03 -23.18
C PRO A 264 -4.27 27.82 -23.01
N VAL A 265 -3.68 26.63 -22.83
CA VAL A 265 -4.41 25.39 -22.60
C VAL A 265 -4.50 25.13 -21.11
N GLY A 266 -5.71 25.18 -20.57
CA GLY A 266 -5.98 24.80 -19.18
C GLY A 266 -6.20 23.31 -19.06
N THR A 267 -5.63 22.70 -18.02
CA THR A 267 -5.81 21.27 -17.71
C THR A 267 -6.09 21.11 -16.21
N VAL A 268 -7.11 20.34 -15.86
CA VAL A 268 -7.43 19.98 -14.48
C VAL A 268 -7.78 18.51 -14.37
N GLY A 269 -7.26 17.82 -13.37
CA GLY A 269 -7.46 16.38 -13.26
C GLY A 269 -7.07 15.78 -11.93
N ALA A 270 -7.17 14.45 -11.90
CA ALA A 270 -6.75 13.65 -10.78
C ALA A 270 -5.94 12.44 -11.26
N GLY A 271 -4.98 12.04 -10.46
CA GLY A 271 -4.10 10.91 -10.74
C GLY A 271 -4.06 9.90 -9.61
N PHE A 272 -3.82 8.64 -9.96
CA PHE A 272 -3.57 7.56 -9.03
C PHE A 272 -2.06 7.44 -8.79
N LYS A 273 -1.64 7.45 -7.52
CA LYS A 273 -0.25 7.33 -7.09
C LYS A 273 0.21 5.87 -7.08
N PHE A 274 1.45 5.63 -7.48
CA PHE A 274 2.08 4.31 -7.46
C PHE A 274 3.55 4.36 -6.99
#